data_c90e052275faf01ca1180a9150c11b28
#
_entry.id   c90e052275faf01ca1180a9150c11b28
#
_cell.length_a   1.000
_cell.length_b   1.000
_cell.length_c   1.000
_cell.angle_alpha   90.00
_cell.angle_beta   90.00
_cell.angle_gamma   90.00
#
_symmetry.space_group_name_H-M   'P 1'
#
loop_
_entity.id
_entity.type
_entity.pdbx_description
1 polymer ?
#
loop_
_entity_poly.entity_id
_entity_poly.type
_entity_poly.pdbx_seq_one_letter_code
_entity_poly.pdbx_strand_id
1 'polypeptide(L)'
;VLLQKTEPTEGYHHFHCEDSTWDCTARQLAWTVYLNDVEEGGETEFLYQGIKLRPKRGKVAIWPGSFTHLHRGNPPGSTKFIATGWYSSNMGENKFEPSVQFGNPK
;
A
#
# COMPACT_ATOMS: atom_id res chain seq x y z
N VAL A 1 -11.63 0.51 -1.01
CA VAL A 1 -10.65 -0.28 -1.75
C VAL A 1 -10.14 0.50 -2.94
N LEU A 2 -8.84 0.60 -3.09
CA LEU A 2 -8.19 1.26 -4.20
C LEU A 2 -7.50 0.20 -5.05
N LEU A 3 -7.82 0.16 -6.34
CA LEU A 3 -7.08 -0.64 -7.30
C LEU A 3 -6.03 0.24 -7.96
N GLN A 4 -4.79 -0.21 -7.94
CA GLN A 4 -3.67 0.54 -8.49
C GLN A 4 -2.95 -0.26 -9.55
N LYS A 5 -2.61 0.42 -10.63
CA LYS A 5 -1.75 -0.08 -11.70
C LYS A 5 -0.47 0.76 -11.69
N THR A 6 0.66 0.10 -11.63
CA THR A 6 1.98 0.76 -11.67
C THR A 6 2.74 0.24 -12.86
N GLU A 7 3.10 1.14 -13.77
CA GLU A 7 3.92 0.82 -14.93
C GLU A 7 5.40 0.80 -14.55
N PRO A 8 6.27 0.13 -15.33
CA PRO A 8 7.71 0.27 -15.16
C PRO A 8 8.10 1.75 -15.18
N THR A 9 9.03 2.16 -14.35
CA THR A 9 9.47 3.53 -14.11
C THR A 9 8.58 4.35 -13.18
N GLU A 10 7.38 3.90 -12.88
CA GLU A 10 6.54 4.51 -11.84
C GLU A 10 6.82 3.87 -10.49
N GLY A 11 6.46 4.56 -9.42
CA GLY A 11 6.57 4.02 -8.06
C GLY A 11 6.40 5.12 -7.04
N TYR A 12 6.17 4.72 -5.80
CA TYR A 12 6.10 5.66 -4.67
C TYR A 12 7.44 5.63 -3.96
N HIS A 13 8.33 6.52 -4.36
CA HIS A 13 9.74 6.46 -3.97
C HIS A 13 10.04 6.96 -2.56
N HIS A 14 9.14 7.73 -1.96
CA HIS A 14 9.37 8.29 -0.62
C HIS A 14 8.84 7.36 0.46
N PHE A 15 9.66 7.14 1.48
CA PHE A 15 9.17 6.45 2.66
C PHE A 15 8.12 7.30 3.37
N HIS A 16 7.01 6.69 3.73
CA HIS A 16 5.87 7.35 4.36
C HIS A 16 5.14 6.41 5.31
N CYS A 17 4.27 6.95 6.12
CA CYS A 17 3.29 6.19 6.90
C CYS A 17 1.88 6.67 6.57
N GLU A 18 0.89 5.89 6.96
CA GLU A 18 -0.49 6.14 6.53
C GLU A 18 -1.23 7.19 7.35
N ASP A 19 -0.75 7.47 8.56
CA ASP A 19 -1.37 8.42 9.48
C ASP A 19 -0.60 9.75 9.60
N SER A 20 0.28 10.05 8.65
CA SER A 20 1.16 11.22 8.71
C SER A 20 0.46 12.54 8.44
N THR A 21 -0.75 12.53 7.90
CA THR A 21 -1.53 13.73 7.63
C THR A 21 -2.77 13.77 8.51
N TRP A 22 -3.31 14.97 8.74
CA TRP A 22 -4.50 15.14 9.55
C TRP A 22 -5.69 14.29 9.05
N ASP A 23 -5.89 14.25 7.74
CA ASP A 23 -6.99 13.50 7.14
C ASP A 23 -6.83 11.98 7.28
N CYS A 24 -5.62 11.52 7.56
CA CYS A 24 -5.29 10.10 7.61
C CYS A 24 -4.95 9.61 9.01
N THR A 25 -5.11 10.43 10.05
CA THR A 25 -4.71 10.08 11.42
C THR A 25 -5.47 8.89 11.98
N ALA A 26 -6.67 8.60 11.46
CA ALA A 26 -7.47 7.47 11.90
C ALA A 26 -7.09 6.13 11.24
N ARG A 27 -6.17 6.14 10.27
CA ARG A 27 -5.72 4.92 9.59
C ARG A 27 -4.80 4.12 10.49
N GLN A 28 -5.31 3.04 11.06
CA GLN A 28 -4.55 2.21 11.99
C GLN A 28 -3.81 1.07 11.31
N LEU A 29 -4.44 0.44 10.34
CA LEU A 29 -3.84 -0.66 9.59
C LEU A 29 -3.93 -0.36 8.09
N ALA A 30 -2.86 -0.65 7.38
CA ALA A 30 -2.85 -0.67 5.93
C ALA A 30 -2.79 -2.10 5.46
N TRP A 31 -3.36 -2.37 4.29
CA TRP A 31 -3.29 -3.70 3.68
C TRP A 31 -3.12 -3.58 2.17
N THR A 32 -2.47 -4.56 1.61
CA THR A 32 -2.27 -4.68 0.16
C THR A 32 -2.41 -6.14 -0.25
N VAL A 33 -3.13 -6.37 -1.34
CA VAL A 33 -3.18 -7.66 -2.01
C VAL A 33 -2.50 -7.50 -3.36
N TYR A 34 -1.48 -8.31 -3.60
CA TYR A 34 -0.80 -8.32 -4.90
C TYR A 34 -1.61 -9.15 -5.88
N LEU A 35 -1.95 -8.58 -7.03
CA LEU A 35 -2.85 -9.19 -8.00
C LEU A 35 -2.11 -9.91 -9.11
N ASN A 36 -0.80 -9.69 -9.24
CA ASN A 36 0.04 -10.39 -10.20
C ASN A 36 1.47 -10.55 -9.69
N ASP A 37 2.23 -11.39 -10.35
CA ASP A 37 3.64 -11.58 -10.06
C ASP A 37 4.47 -10.49 -10.74
N VAL A 38 5.46 -9.96 -10.02
CA VAL A 38 6.47 -9.06 -10.59
C VAL A 38 7.84 -9.60 -10.21
N GLU A 39 8.62 -10.00 -11.22
CA GLU A 39 9.90 -10.68 -11.01
C GLU A 39 11.00 -9.74 -10.55
N GLU A 40 11.01 -8.50 -11.07
CA GLU A 40 12.02 -7.51 -10.75
C GLU A 40 11.39 -6.23 -10.25
N GLY A 41 11.88 -5.73 -9.12
CA GLY A 41 11.37 -4.49 -8.53
C GLY A 41 9.94 -4.64 -8.04
N GLY A 42 9.25 -3.52 -7.86
CA GLY A 42 7.86 -3.48 -7.43
C GLY A 42 7.63 -3.85 -5.97
N GLU A 43 8.69 -4.08 -5.21
CA GLU A 43 8.57 -4.47 -3.80
C GLU A 43 7.95 -3.35 -2.98
N THR A 44 7.22 -3.75 -1.94
CA THR A 44 6.90 -2.86 -0.83
C THR A 44 8.05 -2.96 0.16
N GLU A 45 8.74 -1.86 0.40
CA GLU A 45 9.92 -1.82 1.25
C GLU A 45 9.63 -1.07 2.54
N PHE A 46 9.94 -1.72 3.67
CA PHE A 46 9.79 -1.16 5.01
C PHE A 46 11.16 -0.71 5.53
N LEU A 47 11.27 0.59 5.87
CA LEU A 47 12.55 1.20 6.19
C LEU A 47 13.17 0.62 7.47
N TYR A 48 12.44 0.67 8.58
CA TYR A 48 13.01 0.28 9.87
C TYR A 48 13.13 -1.24 10.04
N GLN A 49 12.22 -1.98 9.43
CA GLN A 49 12.24 -3.43 9.50
C GLN A 49 13.26 -4.06 8.55
N GLY A 50 13.71 -3.29 7.55
CA GLY A 50 14.64 -3.81 6.56
C GLY A 50 14.07 -4.92 5.69
N ILE A 51 12.77 -4.87 5.42
CA ILE A 51 12.05 -5.92 4.69
C ILE A 51 11.58 -5.39 3.35
N LYS A 52 11.72 -6.21 2.33
CA LYS A 52 11.16 -5.99 1.00
C LYS A 52 10.21 -7.14 0.67
N LEU A 53 8.94 -6.82 0.43
CA LEU A 53 7.95 -7.80 0.04
C LEU A 53 7.81 -7.82 -1.47
N ARG A 54 8.15 -8.95 -2.07
CA ARG A 54 8.03 -9.16 -3.52
C ARG A 54 6.57 -9.35 -3.90
N PRO A 55 6.08 -8.67 -4.95
CA PRO A 55 4.73 -8.89 -5.43
C PRO A 55 4.57 -10.31 -5.95
N LYS A 56 3.64 -11.03 -5.35
CA LYS A 56 3.22 -12.36 -5.82
C LYS A 56 1.71 -12.42 -5.78
N ARG A 57 1.11 -12.91 -6.83
CA ARG A 57 -0.33 -13.01 -6.95
C ARG A 57 -0.93 -13.73 -5.73
N GLY A 58 -1.88 -13.09 -5.09
CA GLY A 58 -2.58 -13.61 -3.93
C GLY A 58 -1.90 -13.34 -2.60
N LYS A 59 -0.67 -12.81 -2.59
CA LYS A 59 0.00 -12.43 -1.35
C LYS A 59 -0.72 -11.23 -0.74
N VAL A 60 -0.95 -11.29 0.57
CA VAL A 60 -1.55 -10.20 1.34
C VAL A 60 -0.52 -9.70 2.33
N ALA A 61 -0.34 -8.39 2.40
CA ALA A 61 0.47 -7.73 3.41
C ALA A 61 -0.42 -6.82 4.25
N ILE A 62 -0.24 -6.85 5.56
CA ILE A 62 -0.96 -5.98 6.51
C ILE A 62 0.07 -5.41 7.47
N TRP A 63 0.02 -4.10 7.69
CA TRP A 63 0.95 -3.45 8.61
C TRP A 63 0.30 -2.27 9.32
N PRO A 64 0.83 -1.87 10.50
CA PRO A 64 0.37 -0.66 11.19
C PRO A 64 0.56 0.58 10.33
N GLY A 65 -0.43 1.47 10.34
CA GLY A 65 -0.36 2.71 9.56
C GLY A 65 0.51 3.80 10.16
N SER A 66 1.12 3.56 11.31
CA SER A 66 1.84 4.57 12.08
C SER A 66 3.30 4.73 11.63
N PHE A 67 3.97 5.70 12.25
CA PHE A 67 5.38 6.04 11.92
C PHE A 67 6.37 4.90 12.15
N THR A 68 5.99 3.84 12.85
CA THR A 68 6.84 2.67 13.07
C THR A 68 7.06 1.86 11.77
N HIS A 69 6.18 2.03 10.78
CA HIS A 69 6.20 1.26 9.54
C HIS A 69 6.25 2.17 8.33
N LEU A 70 7.29 3.02 8.27
CA LEU A 70 7.57 3.78 7.06
C LEU A 70 7.88 2.83 5.92
N HIS A 71 7.22 3.03 4.80
CA HIS A 71 7.34 2.14 3.65
C HIS A 71 7.28 2.92 2.34
N ARG A 72 7.70 2.26 1.27
CA ARG A 72 7.62 2.81 -0.09
C ARG A 72 7.38 1.69 -1.09
N GLY A 73 6.84 2.04 -2.25
CA GLY A 73 6.72 1.13 -3.38
C GLY A 73 7.87 1.34 -4.35
N ASN A 74 8.66 0.31 -4.58
CA ASN A 74 9.76 0.38 -5.53
C ASN A 74 9.25 0.26 -6.96
N PRO A 75 9.92 0.92 -7.95
CA PRO A 75 9.50 0.80 -9.34
C PRO A 75 9.54 -0.65 -9.81
N PRO A 76 8.49 -1.15 -10.48
CA PRO A 76 8.48 -2.51 -10.98
C PRO A 76 9.20 -2.62 -12.33
N GLY A 77 9.74 -3.81 -12.61
CA GLY A 77 10.29 -4.11 -13.93
C GLY A 77 9.23 -4.46 -14.97
N SER A 78 8.03 -4.76 -14.53
CA SER A 78 6.85 -5.01 -15.37
C SER A 78 5.63 -4.43 -14.69
N THR A 79 4.51 -4.34 -15.39
CA THR A 79 3.28 -3.76 -14.84
C THR A 79 2.85 -4.49 -13.56
N LYS A 80 2.59 -3.72 -12.51
CA LYS A 80 2.16 -4.22 -11.20
C LYS A 80 0.72 -3.80 -10.93
N PHE A 81 -0.08 -4.75 -10.46
CA PHE A 81 -1.46 -4.52 -10.04
C PHE A 81 -1.62 -4.87 -8.57
N ILE A 82 -2.21 -3.98 -7.79
CA ILE A 82 -2.54 -4.24 -6.40
C ILE A 82 -3.94 -3.75 -6.07
N ALA A 83 -4.53 -4.37 -5.05
CA ALA A 83 -5.66 -3.82 -4.32
C ALA A 83 -5.15 -3.39 -2.96
N THR A 84 -5.52 -2.21 -2.50
CA THR A 84 -5.04 -1.68 -1.23
C THR A 84 -6.16 -0.96 -0.48
N GLY A 85 -5.97 -0.79 0.81
CA GLY A 85 -6.94 -0.10 1.65
C GLY A 85 -6.42 0.05 3.07
N TRP A 86 -7.31 0.53 3.93
CA TRP A 86 -6.99 0.83 5.31
C TRP A 86 -8.14 0.43 6.22
N TYR A 87 -7.78 0.07 7.45
CA TYR A 87 -8.72 0.00 8.55
C TYR A 87 -8.57 1.25 9.40
N SER A 88 -9.65 2.00 9.55
CA SER A 88 -9.65 3.25 10.29
C SER A 88 -10.35 3.09 11.62
N SER A 89 -9.86 3.79 12.64
CA SER A 89 -10.49 3.84 13.96
C SER A 89 -11.45 5.02 14.03
N ASN A 90 -12.52 4.99 13.25
CA ASN A 90 -13.55 6.02 13.35
C ASN A 90 -14.49 5.63 14.48
N MET A 91 -14.33 6.30 15.61
CA MET A 91 -15.18 6.11 16.76
C MET A 91 -16.61 6.48 16.44
N GLY A 92 -17.50 5.49 16.39
CA GLY A 92 -18.93 5.68 16.19
C GLY A 92 -19.41 5.75 14.76
N GLU A 93 -18.55 5.66 13.77
CA GLU A 93 -18.93 5.62 12.37
C GLU A 93 -18.29 4.44 11.65
N ASN A 94 -18.94 3.29 11.74
CA ASN A 94 -18.58 2.15 10.93
C ASN A 94 -19.21 2.32 9.55
N LYS A 95 -18.65 3.20 8.75
CA LYS A 95 -19.05 3.31 7.34
C LYS A 95 -18.21 2.36 6.53
N PHE A 96 -18.78 1.21 6.24
CA PHE A 96 -18.28 0.37 5.18
C PHE A 96 -18.69 1.02 3.86
N GLU A 97 -17.74 1.60 3.16
CA GLU A 97 -17.96 2.11 1.81
C GLU A 97 -17.38 1.10 0.82
N PRO A 98 -18.21 0.28 0.18
CA PRO A 98 -17.74 -0.67 -0.81
C PRO A 98 -17.49 0.00 -2.16
N SER A 99 -16.72 1.09 -2.15
CA SER A 99 -16.35 1.77 -3.39
C SER A 99 -14.99 1.27 -3.86
N VAL A 100 -14.88 0.98 -5.14
CA VAL A 100 -13.63 0.63 -5.79
C VAL A 100 -13.18 1.83 -6.60
N GLN A 101 -11.96 2.30 -6.32
CA GLN A 101 -11.37 3.40 -7.06
C GLN A 101 -10.13 2.92 -7.78
N PHE A 102 -9.90 3.46 -8.98
CA PHE A 102 -8.69 3.21 -9.74
C PHE A 102 -7.78 4.42 -9.62
N GLY A 103 -6.51 4.18 -9.32
CA GLY A 103 -5.52 5.24 -9.22
C GLY A 103 -4.13 4.73 -9.50
N ASN A 104 -3.23 5.65 -9.83
CA ASN A 104 -1.80 5.35 -10.01
C ASN A 104 -1.03 5.87 -8.79
N PRO A 105 0.01 5.16 -8.35
CA PRO A 105 0.86 5.67 -7.27
C PRO A 105 1.60 6.92 -7.72
N LYS A 106 1.77 7.83 -6.79
CA LYS A 106 2.46 9.09 -7.05
C LYS A 106 3.93 9.02 -6.68
#